data_9b643fd0ffd7b3d1baf36b3b48a0e7ce
#
_entry.id   9b643fd0ffd7b3d1baf36b3b48a0e7ce
#
_cell.length_a   1.000
_cell.length_b   1.000
_cell.length_c   1.000
_cell.angle_alpha   90.00
_cell.angle_beta   90.00
_cell.angle_gamma   90.00
#
_symmetry.space_group_name_H-M   'P 1'
#
loop_
_entity.id
_entity.type
_entity.pdbx_description
1 polymer ?
#
loop_
_entity_poly.entity_id
_entity_poly.type
_entity_poly.pdbx_seq_one_letter_code
_entity_poly.pdbx_strand_id
1 'polypeptide(L)'
;YITTTLPYVNAEPHIGFALEIVQADIIARYHRILGEEVIFNTGTDEHGLKIYRNAQEEGKNVQKYVDENAAKFGKLKESLNLDFTNFIRTTDPHHMAAAQEFWRRCENSGDIYKKNYRVKYCVGCELEKTDSELADGKCPIHPNFELELIDEENYFFRFSKYQKPLLELYEKYPDFVVPAHRLTEIRNFVASGLQDFSVSRLKSKMPWGVPVPGDDMQIMYVWFDALTNYISTLGWPEDDKKFGDFWGMKEKPNALQIAGKDNLRQQSAMWQAMLLSAGLPPSRQIIIHGFITSDGQKMSKSLGNVVNPFEIVEKYGTDALRFFLAHNMSPFEDSDFFWDRFKEAYNANLANGIGNLAARVMKLAEDNLEKAVRPEAAELPPEYREAMGKFEFNRAT
;
A
#
# COMPACT_ATOMS: atom_id res chain seq x y z
N TYR A 1 0.68 -12.68 7.63
CA TYR A 1 0.52 -11.24 7.79
C TYR A 1 0.37 -10.58 6.42
N ILE A 2 -0.65 -9.75 6.27
CA ILE A 2 -0.98 -9.06 5.02
C ILE A 2 -1.06 -7.56 5.31
N THR A 3 -0.49 -6.74 4.44
CA THR A 3 -0.53 -5.27 4.59
C THR A 3 -0.64 -4.56 3.25
N THR A 4 -1.38 -3.45 3.24
CA THR A 4 -1.47 -2.49 2.11
C THR A 4 -0.47 -1.37 2.29
N THR A 5 -0.28 -0.55 1.24
CA THR A 5 0.31 0.78 1.42
C THR A 5 -0.59 1.67 2.27
N LEU A 6 0.00 2.68 2.89
CA LEU A 6 -0.76 3.71 3.60
C LEU A 6 -1.01 4.90 2.67
N PRO A 7 -2.28 5.23 2.38
CA PRO A 7 -2.58 6.42 1.60
C PRO A 7 -2.28 7.70 2.37
N TYR A 8 -1.80 8.73 1.68
CA TYR A 8 -1.73 10.09 2.21
C TYR A 8 -3.13 10.63 2.50
N VAL A 9 -3.31 11.22 3.69
CA VAL A 9 -4.59 11.83 4.12
C VAL A 9 -4.82 13.23 3.53
N ASN A 10 -4.48 13.42 2.29
CA ASN A 10 -4.60 14.70 1.58
C ASN A 10 -5.76 14.74 0.57
N ALA A 11 -6.54 13.67 0.49
CA ALA A 11 -7.67 13.52 -0.43
C ALA A 11 -8.69 12.53 0.12
N GLU A 12 -9.88 12.52 -0.49
CA GLU A 12 -10.88 11.47 -0.28
C GLU A 12 -10.37 10.13 -0.84
N PRO A 13 -10.80 9.00 -0.26
CA PRO A 13 -10.55 7.69 -0.85
C PRO A 13 -11.12 7.61 -2.27
N HIS A 14 -10.36 7.00 -3.18
CA HIS A 14 -10.79 6.77 -4.56
C HIS A 14 -10.72 5.27 -4.92
N ILE A 15 -11.33 4.90 -6.04
CA ILE A 15 -11.46 3.51 -6.48
C ILE A 15 -10.10 2.80 -6.63
N GLY A 16 -9.00 3.51 -6.91
CA GLY A 16 -7.66 2.94 -6.99
C GLY A 16 -7.18 2.39 -5.64
N PHE A 17 -7.42 3.12 -4.55
CA PHE A 17 -7.14 2.59 -3.20
C PHE A 17 -8.13 1.50 -2.81
N ALA A 18 -9.40 1.62 -3.23
CA ALA A 18 -10.38 0.56 -3.01
C ALA A 18 -9.97 -0.76 -3.68
N LEU A 19 -9.32 -0.74 -4.86
CA LEU A 19 -8.76 -1.92 -5.51
C LEU A 19 -7.72 -2.60 -4.61
N GLU A 20 -6.72 -1.86 -4.14
CA GLU A 20 -5.64 -2.39 -3.32
C GLU A 20 -6.17 -3.05 -2.05
N ILE A 21 -7.03 -2.34 -1.31
CA ILE A 21 -7.52 -2.83 -0.03
C ILE A 21 -8.51 -4.01 -0.19
N VAL A 22 -9.29 -4.05 -1.28
CA VAL A 22 -10.17 -5.19 -1.58
C VAL A 22 -9.35 -6.42 -2.00
N GLN A 23 -8.29 -6.26 -2.79
CA GLN A 23 -7.39 -7.38 -3.10
C GLN A 23 -6.73 -7.94 -1.84
N ALA A 24 -6.26 -7.08 -0.94
CA ALA A 24 -5.72 -7.50 0.36
C ALA A 24 -6.76 -8.25 1.21
N ASP A 25 -7.99 -7.75 1.25
CA ASP A 25 -9.10 -8.38 1.98
C ASP A 25 -9.47 -9.76 1.41
N ILE A 26 -9.44 -9.92 0.09
CA ILE A 26 -9.67 -11.22 -0.58
C ILE A 26 -8.60 -12.23 -0.14
N ILE A 27 -7.33 -11.84 -0.15
CA ILE A 27 -6.23 -12.70 0.30
C ILE A 27 -6.39 -13.04 1.78
N ALA A 28 -6.70 -12.07 2.62
CA ALA A 28 -6.89 -12.28 4.06
C ALA A 28 -8.02 -13.27 4.34
N ARG A 29 -9.16 -13.12 3.68
CA ARG A 29 -10.30 -14.05 3.79
C ARG A 29 -9.97 -15.45 3.28
N TYR A 30 -9.24 -15.54 2.17
CA TYR A 30 -8.80 -16.83 1.64
C TYR A 30 -7.96 -17.62 2.64
N HIS A 31 -6.95 -16.96 3.24
CA HIS A 31 -6.10 -17.61 4.25
C HIS A 31 -6.89 -18.00 5.51
N ARG A 32 -7.89 -17.21 5.94
CA ARG A 32 -8.77 -17.59 7.04
C ARG A 32 -9.65 -18.80 6.70
N ILE A 33 -10.13 -18.90 5.45
CA ILE A 33 -10.88 -20.11 4.99
C ILE A 33 -9.99 -21.36 5.03
N LEU A 34 -8.68 -21.20 4.82
CA LEU A 34 -7.70 -22.29 4.98
C LEU A 34 -7.40 -22.64 6.46
N GLY A 35 -7.98 -21.91 7.42
CA GLY A 35 -7.78 -22.12 8.85
C GLY A 35 -6.56 -21.44 9.42
N GLU A 36 -5.94 -20.50 8.68
CA GLU A 36 -4.78 -19.76 9.13
C GLU A 36 -5.19 -18.55 9.99
N GLU A 37 -4.37 -18.22 10.98
CA GLU A 37 -4.49 -16.96 11.72
C GLU A 37 -3.94 -15.82 10.88
N VAL A 38 -4.73 -14.76 10.68
CA VAL A 38 -4.38 -13.65 9.78
C VAL A 38 -4.48 -12.32 10.49
N ILE A 39 -3.38 -11.57 10.48
CA ILE A 39 -3.38 -10.13 10.72
C ILE A 39 -3.39 -9.43 9.36
N PHE A 40 -4.40 -8.59 9.15
CA PHE A 40 -4.48 -7.70 7.99
C PHE A 40 -4.38 -6.26 8.45
N ASN A 41 -3.27 -5.60 8.08
CA ASN A 41 -2.98 -4.21 8.40
C ASN A 41 -3.24 -3.29 7.21
N THR A 42 -3.86 -2.17 7.50
CA THR A 42 -3.96 -0.98 6.66
C THR A 42 -3.86 0.25 7.55
N GLY A 43 -4.04 1.44 7.01
CA GLY A 43 -3.99 2.65 7.83
C GLY A 43 -3.84 3.91 7.00
N THR A 44 -3.21 4.93 7.59
CA THR A 44 -3.00 6.24 6.96
C THR A 44 -1.59 6.77 7.18
N ASP A 45 -1.01 7.34 6.12
CA ASP A 45 0.22 8.13 6.18
C ASP A 45 -0.15 9.61 6.37
N GLU A 46 0.28 10.16 7.50
CA GLU A 46 -0.20 11.43 8.03
C GLU A 46 0.88 12.50 8.18
N HIS A 47 2.13 12.17 7.85
CA HIS A 47 3.25 13.08 7.92
C HIS A 47 3.64 13.65 6.54
N GLY A 48 4.52 14.65 6.50
CA GLY A 48 5.06 15.21 5.28
C GLY A 48 4.62 16.65 4.98
N LEU A 49 5.37 17.27 4.06
CA LEU A 49 5.22 18.68 3.74
C LEU A 49 3.89 19.02 3.07
N LYS A 50 3.41 18.11 2.22
CA LYS A 50 2.15 18.29 1.48
C LYS A 50 0.94 18.33 2.42
N ILE A 51 0.90 17.42 3.42
CA ILE A 51 -0.17 17.39 4.43
C ILE A 51 -0.12 18.65 5.28
N TYR A 52 1.08 19.04 5.71
CA TYR A 52 1.26 20.27 6.48
C TYR A 52 0.74 21.50 5.71
N ARG A 53 1.11 21.65 4.43
CA ARG A 53 0.67 22.77 3.59
C ARG A 53 -0.86 22.76 3.38
N ASN A 54 -1.45 21.61 3.07
CA ASN A 54 -2.90 21.51 2.91
C ASN A 54 -3.64 21.92 4.19
N ALA A 55 -3.16 21.52 5.36
CA ALA A 55 -3.74 21.94 6.64
C ALA A 55 -3.67 23.45 6.83
N GLN A 56 -2.53 24.08 6.47
CA GLN A 56 -2.36 25.54 6.55
C GLN A 56 -3.29 26.27 5.57
N GLU A 57 -3.43 25.78 4.33
CA GLU A 57 -4.33 26.34 3.32
C GLU A 57 -5.79 26.28 3.77
N GLU A 58 -6.18 25.23 4.51
CA GLU A 58 -7.52 25.10 5.09
C GLU A 58 -7.67 25.84 6.42
N GLY A 59 -6.62 26.51 6.92
CA GLY A 59 -6.65 27.20 8.22
C GLY A 59 -6.84 26.28 9.42
N LYS A 60 -6.47 25.02 9.29
CA LYS A 60 -6.67 23.99 10.32
C LYS A 60 -5.38 23.68 11.09
N ASN A 61 -5.52 23.28 12.35
CA ASN A 61 -4.46 22.58 13.05
C ASN A 61 -4.15 21.26 12.31
N VAL A 62 -2.87 20.93 12.15
CA VAL A 62 -2.44 19.77 11.32
C VAL A 62 -2.99 18.46 11.89
N GLN A 63 -2.93 18.25 13.22
CA GLN A 63 -3.47 17.05 13.85
C GLN A 63 -4.98 16.90 13.57
N LYS A 64 -5.74 17.99 13.70
CA LYS A 64 -7.17 17.97 13.39
C LYS A 64 -7.43 17.65 11.90
N TYR A 65 -6.62 18.21 11.01
CA TYR A 65 -6.72 17.93 9.58
C TYR A 65 -6.51 16.44 9.27
N VAL A 66 -5.46 15.82 9.83
CA VAL A 66 -5.19 14.40 9.60
C VAL A 66 -6.23 13.51 10.26
N ASP A 67 -6.74 13.87 11.46
CA ASP A 67 -7.80 13.11 12.13
C ASP A 67 -9.08 13.06 11.30
N GLU A 68 -9.52 14.21 10.76
CA GLU A 68 -10.70 14.31 9.92
C GLU A 68 -10.56 13.48 8.63
N ASN A 69 -9.38 13.50 8.00
CA ASN A 69 -9.15 12.75 6.77
C ASN A 69 -8.93 11.25 7.03
N ALA A 70 -8.19 10.87 8.06
CA ALA A 70 -8.03 9.47 8.45
C ALA A 70 -9.38 8.78 8.74
N ALA A 71 -10.30 9.49 9.39
CA ALA A 71 -11.64 8.99 9.64
C ALA A 71 -12.41 8.63 8.36
N LYS A 72 -12.15 9.31 7.22
CA LYS A 72 -12.76 8.99 5.93
C LYS A 72 -12.25 7.66 5.37
N PHE A 73 -10.94 7.38 5.51
CA PHE A 73 -10.38 6.08 5.15
C PHE A 73 -10.89 4.96 6.06
N GLY A 74 -11.04 5.23 7.36
CA GLY A 74 -11.64 4.28 8.31
C GLY A 74 -13.05 3.82 7.92
N LYS A 75 -13.87 4.70 7.33
CA LYS A 75 -15.23 4.39 6.85
C LYS A 75 -15.25 3.34 5.74
N LEU A 76 -14.14 3.13 5.01
CA LEU A 76 -14.06 2.07 4.01
C LEU A 76 -14.28 0.69 4.61
N LYS A 77 -13.99 0.48 5.92
CA LYS A 77 -14.22 -0.79 6.59
C LYS A 77 -15.67 -1.25 6.46
N GLU A 78 -16.58 -0.39 6.81
CA GLU A 78 -18.02 -0.68 6.74
C GLU A 78 -18.52 -0.67 5.30
N SER A 79 -18.17 0.37 4.53
CA SER A 79 -18.67 0.54 3.17
C SER A 79 -18.26 -0.59 2.23
N LEU A 80 -17.04 -1.10 2.36
CA LEU A 80 -16.52 -2.20 1.53
C LEU A 80 -16.55 -3.55 2.24
N ASN A 81 -17.16 -3.66 3.44
CA ASN A 81 -17.18 -4.88 4.24
C ASN A 81 -15.77 -5.50 4.38
N LEU A 82 -14.79 -4.68 4.79
CA LEU A 82 -13.40 -5.10 4.92
C LEU A 82 -13.15 -5.74 6.28
N ASP A 83 -12.30 -6.76 6.29
CA ASP A 83 -11.98 -7.54 7.49
C ASP A 83 -10.54 -7.29 7.97
N PHE A 84 -10.05 -6.05 7.84
CA PHE A 84 -8.75 -5.71 8.42
C PHE A 84 -8.82 -5.70 9.95
N THR A 85 -7.78 -6.24 10.57
CA THR A 85 -7.65 -6.34 12.03
C THR A 85 -6.98 -5.11 12.62
N ASN A 86 -6.12 -4.44 11.85
CA ASN A 86 -5.33 -3.31 12.30
C ASN A 86 -5.53 -2.11 11.35
N PHE A 87 -5.68 -0.93 11.96
CA PHE A 87 -5.67 0.35 11.24
C PHE A 87 -4.63 1.25 11.91
N ILE A 88 -3.43 1.29 11.34
CA ILE A 88 -2.30 2.06 11.88
C ILE A 88 -2.33 3.49 11.36
N ARG A 89 -1.99 4.43 12.23
CA ARG A 89 -1.78 5.83 11.86
C ARG A 89 -0.32 6.19 12.10
N THR A 90 0.35 6.89 11.19
CA THR A 90 1.75 7.27 11.41
C THR A 90 1.90 8.30 12.54
N THR A 91 0.82 8.95 12.93
CA THR A 91 0.76 9.82 14.14
C THR A 91 0.55 9.08 15.46
N ASP A 92 0.32 7.75 15.43
CA ASP A 92 0.18 6.98 16.66
C ASP A 92 1.50 7.00 17.47
N PRO A 93 1.45 7.25 18.80
CA PRO A 93 2.66 7.37 19.60
C PRO A 93 3.58 6.15 19.55
N HIS A 94 3.01 4.93 19.52
CA HIS A 94 3.81 3.70 19.43
C HIS A 94 4.49 3.56 18.05
N HIS A 95 3.81 3.99 16.95
CA HIS A 95 4.43 4.03 15.64
C HIS A 95 5.61 5.01 15.61
N MET A 96 5.42 6.22 16.13
CA MET A 96 6.50 7.20 16.21
C MET A 96 7.70 6.70 17.02
N ALA A 97 7.45 6.02 18.15
CA ALA A 97 8.49 5.40 18.95
C ALA A 97 9.21 4.26 18.19
N ALA A 98 8.45 3.43 17.46
CA ALA A 98 9.01 2.38 16.60
C ALA A 98 9.88 2.97 15.46
N ALA A 99 9.43 4.02 14.79
CA ALA A 99 10.20 4.71 13.75
C ALA A 99 11.53 5.27 14.30
N GLN A 100 11.51 5.81 15.52
CA GLN A 100 12.73 6.28 16.20
C GLN A 100 13.68 5.12 16.57
N GLU A 101 13.15 3.97 16.99
CA GLU A 101 13.99 2.80 17.27
C GLU A 101 14.55 2.20 15.98
N PHE A 102 13.75 2.20 14.90
CA PHE A 102 14.22 1.75 13.60
C PHE A 102 15.36 2.61 13.06
N TRP A 103 15.24 3.94 13.25
CA TRP A 103 16.33 4.89 12.95
C TRP A 103 17.60 4.55 13.73
N ARG A 104 17.50 4.39 15.06
CA ARG A 104 18.67 4.06 15.90
C ARG A 104 19.37 2.80 15.44
N ARG A 105 18.62 1.77 15.02
CA ARG A 105 19.21 0.53 14.50
C ARG A 105 19.98 0.75 13.20
N CYS A 106 19.40 1.48 12.26
CA CYS A 106 20.07 1.85 11.01
C CYS A 106 21.31 2.73 11.25
N GLU A 107 21.24 3.67 12.18
CA GLU A 107 22.35 4.53 12.58
C GLU A 107 23.48 3.73 13.25
N ASN A 108 23.15 2.85 14.18
CA ASN A 108 24.13 1.97 14.85
C ASN A 108 24.82 1.02 13.88
N SER A 109 24.18 0.66 12.76
CA SER A 109 24.79 -0.11 11.67
C SER A 109 25.72 0.73 10.78
N GLY A 110 25.85 2.05 11.06
CA GLY A 110 26.67 2.99 10.31
C GLY A 110 26.06 3.36 8.94
N ASP A 111 24.77 3.11 8.75
CA ASP A 111 24.11 3.33 7.47
C ASP A 111 23.36 4.66 7.37
N ILE A 112 23.34 5.44 8.46
CA ILE A 112 22.84 6.81 8.46
C ILE A 112 24.00 7.78 8.71
N TYR A 113 24.13 8.81 7.88
CA TYR A 113 25.19 9.82 7.98
C TYR A 113 24.72 11.19 7.49
N LYS A 114 25.30 12.28 8.01
CA LYS A 114 25.01 13.65 7.57
C LYS A 114 25.76 14.01 6.30
N LYS A 115 25.11 14.75 5.43
CA LYS A 115 25.69 15.29 4.20
C LYS A 115 25.02 16.59 3.80
N ASN A 116 25.81 17.58 3.40
CA ASN A 116 25.33 18.76 2.67
C ASN A 116 25.01 18.35 1.24
N TYR A 117 23.83 18.74 0.76
CA TYR A 117 23.45 18.45 -0.60
C TYR A 117 22.49 19.48 -1.19
N ARG A 118 22.52 19.53 -2.51
CA ARG A 118 21.66 20.41 -3.29
C ARG A 118 20.93 19.60 -4.34
N VAL A 119 19.60 19.54 -4.23
CA VAL A 119 18.76 18.74 -5.12
C VAL A 119 17.47 19.47 -5.49
N LYS A 120 16.89 19.07 -6.62
CA LYS A 120 15.55 19.43 -7.01
C LYS A 120 14.55 18.48 -6.33
N TYR A 121 13.52 19.03 -5.70
CA TYR A 121 12.53 18.28 -4.94
C TYR A 121 11.12 18.53 -5.47
N CYS A 122 10.38 17.48 -5.71
CA CYS A 122 8.97 17.54 -6.08
C CYS A 122 8.07 17.34 -4.87
N VAL A 123 7.40 18.38 -4.41
CA VAL A 123 6.48 18.32 -3.26
C VAL A 123 5.30 17.37 -3.53
N GLY A 124 4.88 17.23 -4.79
CA GLY A 124 3.78 16.33 -5.16
C GLY A 124 4.10 14.85 -5.02
N CYS A 125 5.35 14.43 -5.34
CA CYS A 125 5.84 13.06 -5.14
C CYS A 125 6.42 12.87 -3.74
N GLU A 126 6.77 13.94 -3.07
CA GLU A 126 7.68 13.96 -1.92
C GLU A 126 9.01 13.21 -2.19
N LEU A 127 9.57 13.44 -3.39
CA LEU A 127 10.80 12.79 -3.85
C LEU A 127 11.78 13.79 -4.46
N GLU A 128 13.05 13.51 -4.24
CA GLU A 128 14.14 14.14 -4.96
C GLU A 128 14.09 13.75 -6.45
N LYS A 129 14.53 14.66 -7.31
CA LYS A 129 14.55 14.46 -8.77
C LYS A 129 15.91 14.78 -9.33
N THR A 130 16.46 13.83 -10.05
CA THR A 130 17.64 14.04 -10.91
C THR A 130 17.20 14.67 -12.22
N ASP A 131 18.13 15.31 -12.92
CA ASP A 131 17.84 15.94 -14.23
C ASP A 131 17.32 14.92 -15.26
N SER A 132 17.77 13.66 -15.16
CA SER A 132 17.33 12.56 -16.03
C SER A 132 15.90 12.07 -15.76
N GLU A 133 15.35 12.39 -14.59
CA GLU A 133 13.96 12.03 -14.20
C GLU A 133 12.96 13.15 -14.52
N LEU A 134 13.42 14.26 -15.07
CA LEU A 134 12.58 15.40 -15.42
C LEU A 134 12.22 15.37 -16.90
N ALA A 135 10.99 15.78 -17.22
CA ALA A 135 10.55 16.11 -18.56
C ALA A 135 10.39 17.63 -18.67
N ASP A 136 11.14 18.24 -19.58
CA ASP A 136 11.17 19.71 -19.75
C ASP A 136 11.43 20.49 -18.44
N GLY A 137 12.31 19.95 -17.59
CA GLY A 137 12.66 20.54 -16.30
C GLY A 137 11.62 20.39 -15.20
N LYS A 138 10.53 19.64 -15.43
CA LYS A 138 9.41 19.40 -14.51
C LYS A 138 9.27 17.93 -14.13
N CYS A 139 8.61 17.67 -13.00
CA CYS A 139 8.25 16.32 -12.63
C CYS A 139 7.16 15.76 -13.58
N PRO A 140 7.40 14.65 -14.28
CA PRO A 140 6.43 14.11 -15.23
C PRO A 140 5.12 13.63 -14.57
N ILE A 141 5.15 13.28 -13.27
CA ILE A 141 3.96 12.87 -12.51
C ILE A 141 3.17 14.09 -12.03
N HIS A 142 3.86 15.19 -11.71
CA HIS A 142 3.28 16.42 -11.17
C HIS A 142 3.75 17.65 -11.97
N PRO A 143 3.37 17.78 -13.25
CA PRO A 143 3.88 18.84 -14.14
C PRO A 143 3.45 20.25 -13.72
N ASN A 144 2.40 20.37 -12.89
CA ASN A 144 1.88 21.64 -12.39
C ASN A 144 2.56 22.12 -11.10
N PHE A 145 3.44 21.31 -10.50
CA PHE A 145 4.24 21.72 -9.34
C PHE A 145 5.62 22.17 -9.81
N GLU A 146 6.03 23.33 -9.32
CA GLU A 146 7.42 23.74 -9.45
C GLU A 146 8.31 22.91 -8.54
N LEU A 147 9.52 22.62 -9.02
CA LEU A 147 10.51 21.92 -8.22
C LEU A 147 11.16 22.88 -7.23
N GLU A 148 11.22 22.48 -5.98
CA GLU A 148 11.93 23.22 -4.94
C GLU A 148 13.40 22.82 -4.94
N LEU A 149 14.28 23.82 -4.76
CA LEU A 149 15.70 23.58 -4.57
C LEU A 149 15.97 23.40 -3.08
N ILE A 150 16.36 22.18 -2.69
CA ILE A 150 16.84 21.87 -1.35
C ILE A 150 18.38 22.09 -1.35
N ASP A 151 18.86 22.93 -0.45
CA ASP A 151 20.29 23.20 -0.22
C ASP A 151 20.48 23.25 1.30
N GLU A 152 20.79 22.11 1.87
CA GLU A 152 20.83 21.93 3.33
C GLU A 152 21.64 20.69 3.74
N GLU A 153 21.99 20.60 5.04
CA GLU A 153 22.58 19.41 5.62
C GLU A 153 21.48 18.51 6.16
N ASN A 154 21.37 17.30 5.59
CA ASN A 154 20.42 16.28 6.03
C ASN A 154 21.10 14.94 6.32
N TYR A 155 20.38 14.05 6.97
CA TYR A 155 20.80 12.66 7.11
C TYR A 155 20.48 11.87 5.85
N PHE A 156 21.41 10.99 5.48
CA PHE A 156 21.34 10.09 4.32
C PHE A 156 21.41 8.65 4.76
N PHE A 157 20.67 7.79 4.07
CA PHE A 157 20.77 6.35 4.19
C PHE A 157 21.70 5.78 3.12
N ARG A 158 22.63 4.90 3.51
CA ARG A 158 23.62 4.24 2.62
C ARG A 158 22.97 3.15 1.76
N PHE A 159 22.03 3.55 0.93
CA PHE A 159 21.29 2.63 0.07
C PHE A 159 22.21 1.91 -0.93
N SER A 160 23.23 2.58 -1.43
CA SER A 160 24.24 2.02 -2.34
C SER A 160 24.94 0.77 -1.79
N LYS A 161 25.08 0.65 -0.46
CA LYS A 161 25.65 -0.53 0.24
C LYS A 161 24.81 -1.80 0.01
N TYR A 162 23.53 -1.65 -0.24
CA TYR A 162 22.55 -2.74 -0.31
C TYR A 162 22.29 -3.28 -1.71
N GLN A 163 23.00 -2.79 -2.73
CA GLN A 163 22.83 -3.27 -4.11
C GLN A 163 23.03 -4.79 -4.22
N LYS A 164 24.18 -5.31 -3.73
CA LYS A 164 24.46 -6.74 -3.76
C LYS A 164 23.49 -7.56 -2.90
N PRO A 165 23.22 -7.22 -1.61
CA PRO A 165 22.25 -7.94 -0.80
C PRO A 165 20.84 -8.01 -1.40
N LEU A 166 20.37 -6.95 -2.07
CA LEU A 166 19.06 -6.95 -2.73
C LEU A 166 19.05 -7.86 -3.96
N LEU A 167 20.10 -7.87 -4.77
CA LEU A 167 20.20 -8.79 -5.92
C LEU A 167 20.23 -10.25 -5.46
N GLU A 168 20.95 -10.57 -4.40
CA GLU A 168 20.97 -11.90 -3.76
C GLU A 168 19.58 -12.29 -3.22
N LEU A 169 18.83 -11.33 -2.63
CA LEU A 169 17.45 -11.55 -2.18
C LEU A 169 16.54 -11.94 -3.35
N TYR A 170 16.60 -11.20 -4.46
CA TYR A 170 15.77 -11.48 -5.66
C TYR A 170 16.15 -12.78 -6.36
N GLU A 171 17.43 -13.17 -6.31
CA GLU A 171 17.89 -14.45 -6.86
C GLU A 171 17.41 -15.62 -5.98
N LYS A 172 17.48 -15.47 -4.67
CA LYS A 172 17.05 -16.49 -3.71
C LYS A 172 15.54 -16.73 -3.75
N TYR A 173 14.76 -15.69 -3.99
CA TYR A 173 13.29 -15.73 -4.00
C TYR A 173 12.75 -15.20 -5.33
N PRO A 174 12.63 -16.04 -6.37
CA PRO A 174 12.20 -15.62 -7.70
C PRO A 174 10.72 -15.17 -7.75
N ASP A 175 9.97 -15.42 -6.71
CA ASP A 175 8.59 -14.95 -6.47
C ASP A 175 8.50 -13.79 -5.46
N PHE A 176 9.64 -13.17 -5.12
CA PHE A 176 9.68 -12.08 -4.13
C PHE A 176 8.81 -10.88 -4.53
N VAL A 177 8.79 -10.54 -5.82
CA VAL A 177 7.88 -9.53 -6.38
C VAL A 177 6.99 -10.18 -7.43
N VAL A 178 5.70 -9.98 -7.32
CA VAL A 178 4.68 -10.47 -8.25
C VAL A 178 3.98 -9.27 -8.89
N PRO A 179 3.78 -9.27 -10.21
CA PRO A 179 4.12 -10.27 -11.21
C PRO A 179 5.60 -10.23 -11.61
N ALA A 180 6.05 -11.27 -12.30
CA ALA A 180 7.47 -11.48 -12.64
C ALA A 180 8.14 -10.33 -13.42
N HIS A 181 7.38 -9.61 -14.26
CA HIS A 181 7.93 -8.45 -14.96
C HIS A 181 8.28 -7.30 -14.00
N ARG A 182 7.58 -7.16 -12.88
CA ARG A 182 7.91 -6.20 -11.82
C ARG A 182 9.18 -6.60 -11.06
N LEU A 183 9.39 -7.91 -10.85
CA LEU A 183 10.67 -8.39 -10.32
C LEU A 183 11.83 -8.06 -11.28
N THR A 184 11.62 -8.24 -12.58
CA THR A 184 12.62 -7.87 -13.60
C THR A 184 12.89 -6.37 -13.60
N GLU A 185 11.87 -5.52 -13.49
CA GLU A 185 11.98 -4.07 -13.43
C GLU A 185 12.82 -3.62 -12.22
N ILE A 186 12.48 -4.11 -11.02
CA ILE A 186 13.22 -3.71 -9.81
C ILE A 186 14.64 -4.28 -9.77
N ARG A 187 14.85 -5.50 -10.28
CA ARG A 187 16.19 -6.08 -10.41
C ARG A 187 17.08 -5.24 -11.32
N ASN A 188 16.56 -4.81 -12.47
CA ASN A 188 17.28 -3.94 -13.41
C ASN A 188 17.60 -2.58 -12.77
N PHE A 189 16.63 -1.99 -12.05
CA PHE A 189 16.86 -0.76 -11.30
C PHE A 189 17.99 -0.92 -10.28
N VAL A 190 17.97 -1.97 -9.46
CA VAL A 190 19.02 -2.21 -8.48
C VAL A 190 20.36 -2.49 -9.14
N ALA A 191 20.39 -3.28 -10.24
CA ALA A 191 21.60 -3.61 -10.98
C ALA A 191 22.26 -2.39 -11.65
N SER A 192 21.49 -1.37 -12.03
CA SER A 192 22.00 -0.15 -12.63
C SER A 192 22.81 0.75 -11.68
N GLY A 193 22.80 0.45 -10.39
CA GLY A 193 23.50 1.20 -9.35
C GLY A 193 22.56 1.99 -8.46
N LEU A 194 22.68 1.78 -7.14
CA LEU A 194 21.88 2.47 -6.15
C LEU A 194 22.60 3.74 -5.66
N GLN A 195 21.82 4.79 -5.42
CA GLN A 195 22.29 6.05 -4.86
C GLN A 195 21.74 6.21 -3.44
N ASP A 196 22.60 6.69 -2.52
CA ASP A 196 22.18 7.06 -1.18
C ASP A 196 21.13 8.19 -1.26
N PHE A 197 20.10 8.11 -0.42
CA PHE A 197 19.02 9.09 -0.41
C PHE A 197 18.84 9.74 0.96
N SER A 198 18.30 10.95 0.97
CA SER A 198 18.05 11.70 2.19
C SER A 198 16.89 11.08 2.98
N VAL A 199 17.09 10.91 4.30
CA VAL A 199 16.11 10.34 5.24
C VAL A 199 15.66 11.33 6.30
N SER A 200 16.05 12.61 6.18
CA SER A 200 15.57 13.69 7.07
C SER A 200 15.36 15.00 6.33
N ARG A 201 14.70 15.92 7.01
CA ARG A 201 14.47 17.30 6.58
C ARG A 201 14.64 18.24 7.76
N LEU A 202 15.07 19.48 7.50
CA LEU A 202 15.11 20.51 8.52
C LEU A 202 13.70 20.79 9.07
N LYS A 203 13.56 20.74 10.39
CA LYS A 203 12.29 21.02 11.09
C LYS A 203 11.75 22.42 10.77
N SER A 204 12.62 23.39 10.50
CA SER A 204 12.23 24.75 10.09
C SER A 204 11.51 24.81 8.74
N LYS A 205 11.75 23.82 7.86
CA LYS A 205 11.10 23.69 6.53
C LYS A 205 9.95 22.71 6.53
N MET A 206 10.02 21.65 7.33
CA MET A 206 9.00 20.62 7.49
C MET A 206 8.76 20.35 8.97
N PRO A 207 7.88 21.12 9.63
CA PRO A 207 7.70 21.03 11.08
C PRO A 207 6.78 19.86 11.52
N TRP A 208 6.27 19.05 10.58
CA TRP A 208 5.31 17.98 10.82
C TRP A 208 5.85 16.62 10.39
N GLY A 209 6.17 15.75 11.35
CA GLY A 209 6.74 14.42 11.17
C GLY A 209 7.40 13.91 12.45
N VAL A 210 8.00 12.72 12.38
CA VAL A 210 8.70 12.09 13.50
C VAL A 210 10.05 12.78 13.72
N PRO A 211 10.37 13.28 14.93
CA PRO A 211 11.67 13.85 15.23
C PRO A 211 12.81 12.83 15.09
N VAL A 212 13.93 13.25 14.51
CA VAL A 212 15.15 12.44 14.46
C VAL A 212 15.70 12.25 15.88
N PRO A 213 16.01 11.01 16.33
CA PRO A 213 16.61 10.80 17.63
C PRO A 213 17.93 11.55 17.81
N GLY A 214 18.02 12.35 18.89
CA GLY A 214 19.23 13.10 19.21
C GLY A 214 19.48 14.36 18.37
N ASP A 215 18.56 14.73 17.49
CA ASP A 215 18.66 15.97 16.67
C ASP A 215 17.30 16.66 16.54
N ASP A 216 17.00 17.56 17.45
CA ASP A 216 15.73 18.31 17.49
C ASP A 216 15.52 19.25 16.32
N MET A 217 16.54 19.49 15.51
CA MET A 217 16.48 20.35 14.32
C MET A 217 16.08 19.59 13.05
N GLN A 218 15.99 18.25 13.14
CA GLN A 218 15.69 17.38 12.02
C GLN A 218 14.41 16.57 12.26
N ILE A 219 13.66 16.36 11.20
CA ILE A 219 12.47 15.50 11.15
C ILE A 219 12.75 14.37 10.17
N MET A 220 12.30 13.16 10.49
CA MET A 220 12.42 12.02 9.58
C MET A 220 11.71 12.29 8.26
N TYR A 221 12.34 11.86 7.18
CA TYR A 221 11.71 11.86 5.86
C TYR A 221 10.54 10.89 5.82
N VAL A 222 9.44 11.31 5.22
CA VAL A 222 8.16 10.62 5.27
C VAL A 222 8.22 9.12 4.90
N TRP A 223 9.02 8.75 3.89
CA TRP A 223 9.16 7.35 3.51
C TRP A 223 9.91 6.50 4.53
N PHE A 224 10.88 7.09 5.25
CA PHE A 224 11.58 6.37 6.32
C PHE A 224 10.64 6.09 7.50
N ASP A 225 9.84 7.06 7.85
CA ASP A 225 8.81 6.99 8.88
C ASP A 225 7.68 6.02 8.44
N ALA A 226 7.01 6.33 7.32
CA ALA A 226 5.82 5.61 6.89
C ALA A 226 6.05 4.11 6.68
N LEU A 227 7.18 3.70 6.07
CA LEU A 227 7.46 2.27 5.82
C LEU A 227 7.60 1.45 7.12
N THR A 228 7.94 2.09 8.24
CA THR A 228 8.01 1.41 9.54
C THR A 228 6.64 0.94 10.06
N ASN A 229 5.53 1.46 9.50
CA ASN A 229 4.18 1.02 9.86
C ASN A 229 3.99 -0.49 9.77
N TYR A 230 4.63 -1.13 8.78
CA TYR A 230 4.48 -2.55 8.52
C TYR A 230 4.91 -3.43 9.69
N ILE A 231 5.83 -2.96 10.50
CA ILE A 231 6.30 -3.68 11.68
C ILE A 231 5.76 -3.11 12.99
N SER A 232 5.59 -1.78 13.08
CA SER A 232 5.08 -1.16 14.31
C SER A 232 3.67 -1.62 14.65
N THR A 233 2.80 -1.86 13.67
CA THR A 233 1.45 -2.40 13.86
C THR A 233 1.42 -3.79 14.50
N LEU A 234 2.54 -4.53 14.42
CA LEU A 234 2.74 -5.81 15.08
C LEU A 234 3.27 -5.69 16.50
N GLY A 235 3.42 -4.45 17.02
CA GLY A 235 3.95 -4.18 18.35
C GLY A 235 5.48 -4.11 18.39
N TRP A 236 6.16 -4.18 17.25
CA TRP A 236 7.61 -4.00 17.21
C TRP A 236 8.00 -2.57 17.66
N PRO A 237 9.05 -2.37 18.48
CA PRO A 237 10.04 -3.38 18.91
C PRO A 237 9.70 -4.08 20.25
N GLU A 238 8.58 -3.82 20.88
CA GLU A 238 8.25 -4.30 22.25
C GLU A 238 7.71 -5.74 22.24
N ASP A 239 7.03 -6.18 21.18
CA ASP A 239 6.42 -7.51 21.05
C ASP A 239 7.16 -8.38 20.01
N ASP A 240 8.33 -8.86 20.40
CA ASP A 240 9.15 -9.74 19.56
C ASP A 240 8.43 -11.03 19.16
N LYS A 241 7.53 -11.54 20.03
CA LYS A 241 6.79 -12.76 19.73
C LYS A 241 5.79 -12.54 18.60
N LYS A 242 4.94 -11.53 18.70
CA LYS A 242 3.96 -11.20 17.67
C LYS A 242 4.64 -10.81 16.35
N PHE A 243 5.73 -10.04 16.44
CA PHE A 243 6.55 -9.71 15.28
C PHE A 243 7.09 -10.99 14.61
N GLY A 244 7.70 -11.92 15.37
CA GLY A 244 8.24 -13.18 14.83
C GLY A 244 7.17 -14.09 14.25
N ASP A 245 6.02 -14.18 14.88
CA ASP A 245 4.91 -15.04 14.44
C ASP A 245 4.28 -14.53 13.11
N PHE A 246 4.15 -13.22 12.92
CA PHE A 246 3.44 -12.63 11.79
C PHE A 246 4.34 -12.01 10.71
N TRP A 247 5.37 -11.25 11.07
CA TRP A 247 6.36 -10.76 10.08
C TRP A 247 7.23 -11.90 9.58
N GLY A 248 7.58 -12.81 10.48
CA GLY A 248 8.43 -13.96 10.24
C GLY A 248 9.89 -13.73 10.65
N MET A 249 10.66 -14.77 10.48
CA MET A 249 12.09 -14.81 10.80
C MET A 249 12.90 -14.82 9.51
N LYS A 250 14.23 -14.59 9.63
CA LYS A 250 15.14 -14.50 8.47
C LYS A 250 15.11 -15.74 7.56
N GLU A 251 14.95 -16.91 8.15
CA GLU A 251 14.86 -18.19 7.44
C GLU A 251 13.47 -18.48 6.89
N LYS A 252 12.44 -17.85 7.48
CA LYS A 252 11.03 -18.04 7.11
C LYS A 252 10.29 -16.71 7.22
N PRO A 253 10.52 -15.77 6.29
CA PRO A 253 9.73 -14.54 6.23
C PRO A 253 8.28 -14.85 5.88
N ASN A 254 7.33 -14.07 6.40
CA ASN A 254 5.90 -14.38 6.29
C ASN A 254 5.02 -13.21 5.80
N ALA A 255 5.55 -11.99 5.78
CA ALA A 255 4.77 -10.80 5.44
C ALA A 255 4.48 -10.69 3.93
N LEU A 256 3.21 -10.62 3.56
CA LEU A 256 2.74 -10.25 2.22
C LEU A 256 2.40 -8.75 2.19
N GLN A 257 2.99 -8.02 1.26
CA GLN A 257 2.74 -6.59 1.06
C GLN A 257 2.10 -6.35 -0.29
N ILE A 258 1.04 -5.55 -0.32
CA ILE A 258 0.34 -5.18 -1.56
C ILE A 258 0.56 -3.70 -1.78
N ALA A 259 0.91 -3.32 -3.01
CA ALA A 259 1.23 -1.94 -3.35
C ALA A 259 0.93 -1.61 -4.81
N GLY A 260 0.61 -0.37 -5.09
CA GLY A 260 0.55 0.15 -6.44
C GLY A 260 1.93 0.19 -7.11
N LYS A 261 1.95 0.13 -8.42
CA LYS A 261 3.21 0.08 -9.23
C LYS A 261 4.13 1.29 -9.04
N ASP A 262 3.60 2.44 -8.59
CA ASP A 262 4.37 3.62 -8.25
C ASP A 262 5.21 3.45 -6.97
N ASN A 263 4.82 2.51 -6.12
CA ASN A 263 5.53 2.16 -4.89
C ASN A 263 6.53 1.00 -5.05
N LEU A 264 6.75 0.51 -6.27
CA LEU A 264 7.63 -0.64 -6.51
C LEU A 264 9.02 -0.46 -5.90
N ARG A 265 9.66 0.70 -6.11
CA ARG A 265 11.02 0.98 -5.61
C ARG A 265 11.04 1.07 -4.08
N GLN A 266 10.05 1.74 -3.50
CA GLN A 266 9.94 1.94 -2.07
C GLN A 266 9.74 0.59 -1.35
N GLN A 267 8.83 -0.25 -1.83
CA GLN A 267 8.51 -1.52 -1.19
C GLN A 267 9.56 -2.59 -1.42
N SER A 268 10.03 -2.71 -2.67
CA SER A 268 10.84 -3.85 -3.07
C SER A 268 12.34 -3.63 -2.93
N ALA A 269 12.81 -2.37 -2.83
CA ALA A 269 14.22 -2.05 -2.68
C ALA A 269 14.51 -1.22 -1.43
N MET A 270 13.92 -0.03 -1.29
CA MET A 270 14.25 0.88 -0.17
C MET A 270 13.89 0.24 1.18
N TRP A 271 12.66 -0.22 1.34
CA TRP A 271 12.20 -0.88 2.57
C TRP A 271 13.03 -2.12 2.91
N GLN A 272 13.33 -2.96 1.92
CA GLN A 272 14.12 -4.16 2.14
C GLN A 272 15.56 -3.82 2.58
N ALA A 273 16.18 -2.81 1.97
CA ALA A 273 17.50 -2.32 2.38
C ALA A 273 17.50 -1.78 3.82
N MET A 274 16.46 -1.03 4.18
CA MET A 274 16.30 -0.48 5.52
C MET A 274 16.08 -1.60 6.57
N LEU A 275 15.29 -2.62 6.26
CA LEU A 275 15.13 -3.81 7.11
C LEU A 275 16.47 -4.54 7.33
N LEU A 276 17.22 -4.77 6.26
CA LEU A 276 18.55 -5.39 6.33
C LEU A 276 19.51 -4.55 7.19
N SER A 277 19.47 -3.23 7.07
CA SER A 277 20.25 -2.30 7.88
C SER A 277 19.89 -2.40 9.38
N ALA A 278 18.59 -2.46 9.67
CA ALA A 278 18.10 -2.62 11.04
C ALA A 278 18.31 -4.04 11.63
N GLY A 279 18.89 -4.98 10.85
CA GLY A 279 19.09 -6.37 11.25
C GLY A 279 17.80 -7.20 11.27
N LEU A 280 16.75 -6.73 10.57
CA LEU A 280 15.44 -7.37 10.52
C LEU A 280 15.28 -8.23 9.26
N PRO A 281 14.42 -9.27 9.31
CA PRO A 281 14.13 -10.09 8.14
C PRO A 281 13.41 -9.29 7.04
N PRO A 282 13.65 -9.61 5.75
CA PRO A 282 12.91 -9.02 4.65
C PRO A 282 11.44 -9.47 4.66
N SER A 283 10.61 -8.83 3.84
CA SER A 283 9.26 -9.31 3.54
C SER A 283 9.31 -10.69 2.87
N ARG A 284 8.21 -11.46 2.93
CA ARG A 284 8.10 -12.71 2.18
C ARG A 284 7.85 -12.47 0.70
N GLN A 285 6.91 -11.56 0.40
CA GLN A 285 6.48 -11.32 -0.97
C GLN A 285 5.82 -9.95 -1.10
N ILE A 286 6.00 -9.31 -2.25
CA ILE A 286 5.42 -8.02 -2.59
C ILE A 286 4.58 -8.17 -3.86
N ILE A 287 3.29 -7.88 -3.74
CA ILE A 287 2.32 -7.96 -4.81
C ILE A 287 2.11 -6.55 -5.36
N ILE A 288 2.42 -6.36 -6.64
CA ILE A 288 2.33 -5.05 -7.30
C ILE A 288 1.16 -5.05 -8.28
N HIS A 289 0.18 -4.20 -7.99
CA HIS A 289 -0.96 -3.99 -8.88
C HIS A 289 -0.78 -2.78 -9.80
N GLY A 290 -1.54 -2.78 -10.91
CA GLY A 290 -1.62 -1.65 -11.84
C GLY A 290 -2.49 -0.51 -11.30
N PHE A 291 -2.59 0.57 -12.05
CA PHE A 291 -3.48 1.68 -11.74
C PHE A 291 -4.90 1.45 -12.27
N ILE A 292 -5.87 2.07 -11.62
CA ILE A 292 -7.18 2.31 -12.24
C ILE A 292 -7.17 3.71 -12.84
N THR A 293 -7.43 3.77 -14.14
CA THR A 293 -7.74 5.01 -14.86
C THR A 293 -9.25 5.22 -14.93
N SER A 294 -9.69 6.38 -15.31
CA SER A 294 -11.09 6.70 -15.59
C SER A 294 -11.19 7.34 -16.95
N ASP A 295 -11.93 6.73 -17.86
CA ASP A 295 -12.08 7.14 -19.25
C ASP A 295 -10.70 7.31 -19.96
N GLY A 296 -9.80 6.33 -19.76
CA GLY A 296 -8.46 6.31 -20.34
C GLY A 296 -7.47 7.29 -19.75
N GLN A 297 -7.85 8.04 -18.70
CA GLN A 297 -6.99 9.06 -18.09
C GLN A 297 -6.72 8.76 -16.63
N LYS A 298 -5.53 9.18 -16.15
CA LYS A 298 -5.21 9.12 -14.72
C LYS A 298 -6.22 9.97 -13.94
N MET A 299 -6.80 9.40 -12.90
CA MET A 299 -7.70 10.14 -12.01
C MET A 299 -6.99 11.30 -11.33
N SER A 300 -7.60 12.48 -11.38
CA SER A 300 -7.14 13.66 -10.65
C SER A 300 -8.31 14.57 -10.29
N LYS A 301 -8.18 15.28 -9.15
CA LYS A 301 -9.18 16.26 -8.74
C LYS A 301 -9.39 17.37 -9.77
N SER A 302 -8.30 17.79 -10.43
CA SER A 302 -8.32 18.86 -11.44
C SER A 302 -9.06 18.47 -12.72
N LEU A 303 -9.13 17.18 -13.05
CA LEU A 303 -9.89 16.65 -14.18
C LEU A 303 -11.33 16.30 -13.81
N GLY A 304 -11.68 16.26 -12.52
CA GLY A 304 -13.02 15.89 -12.06
C GLY A 304 -13.42 14.44 -12.37
N ASN A 305 -12.44 13.57 -12.70
CA ASN A 305 -12.66 12.19 -13.11
C ASN A 305 -12.34 11.18 -11.99
N VAL A 306 -12.26 11.63 -10.74
CA VAL A 306 -12.04 10.77 -9.57
C VAL A 306 -13.31 9.98 -9.28
N VAL A 307 -13.20 8.66 -9.26
CA VAL A 307 -14.31 7.76 -8.95
C VAL A 307 -14.30 7.47 -7.45
N ASN A 308 -15.38 7.91 -6.79
CA ASN A 308 -15.57 7.73 -5.36
C ASN A 308 -16.22 6.36 -5.06
N PRO A 309 -15.58 5.46 -4.30
CA PRO A 309 -16.13 4.15 -3.97
C PRO A 309 -17.42 4.22 -3.16
N PHE A 310 -17.61 5.24 -2.32
CA PHE A 310 -18.83 5.40 -1.53
C PHE A 310 -20.05 5.64 -2.39
N GLU A 311 -19.94 6.43 -3.48
CA GLU A 311 -21.04 6.67 -4.41
C GLU A 311 -21.48 5.40 -5.15
N ILE A 312 -20.50 4.52 -5.47
CA ILE A 312 -20.82 3.23 -6.09
C ILE A 312 -21.54 2.33 -5.09
N VAL A 313 -21.04 2.26 -3.85
CA VAL A 313 -21.66 1.44 -2.80
C VAL A 313 -23.07 1.91 -2.46
N GLU A 314 -23.28 3.22 -2.33
CA GLU A 314 -24.61 3.80 -2.08
C GLU A 314 -25.62 3.40 -3.17
N LYS A 315 -25.19 3.38 -4.43
CA LYS A 315 -26.05 3.16 -5.58
C LYS A 315 -26.25 1.68 -5.95
N TYR A 316 -25.23 0.84 -5.78
CA TYR A 316 -25.23 -0.54 -6.28
C TYR A 316 -24.95 -1.58 -5.21
N GLY A 317 -24.57 -1.16 -4.00
CA GLY A 317 -24.20 -2.03 -2.90
C GLY A 317 -22.73 -2.43 -2.89
N THR A 318 -22.27 -2.88 -1.71
CA THR A 318 -20.89 -3.28 -1.43
C THR A 318 -20.43 -4.43 -2.32
N ASP A 319 -21.25 -5.49 -2.44
CA ASP A 319 -20.88 -6.70 -3.17
C ASP A 319 -20.69 -6.43 -4.66
N ALA A 320 -21.46 -5.51 -5.23
CA ALA A 320 -21.31 -5.12 -6.63
C ALA A 320 -19.95 -4.47 -6.91
N LEU A 321 -19.50 -3.56 -6.04
CA LEU A 321 -18.19 -2.93 -6.19
C LEU A 321 -17.06 -3.94 -5.94
N ARG A 322 -17.14 -4.74 -4.88
CA ARG A 322 -16.14 -5.77 -4.58
C ARG A 322 -16.00 -6.78 -5.71
N PHE A 323 -17.12 -7.28 -6.22
CA PHE A 323 -17.13 -8.18 -7.37
C PHE A 323 -16.47 -7.54 -8.59
N PHE A 324 -16.84 -6.31 -8.93
CA PHE A 324 -16.27 -5.60 -10.07
C PHE A 324 -14.75 -5.43 -9.95
N LEU A 325 -14.26 -5.05 -8.77
CA LEU A 325 -12.82 -4.89 -8.50
C LEU A 325 -12.06 -6.23 -8.58
N ALA A 326 -12.68 -7.33 -8.16
CA ALA A 326 -12.06 -8.65 -8.19
C ALA A 326 -12.09 -9.28 -9.60
N HIS A 327 -13.23 -9.18 -10.28
CA HIS A 327 -13.51 -9.90 -11.53
C HIS A 327 -13.11 -9.12 -12.79
N ASN A 328 -13.44 -7.81 -12.83
CA ASN A 328 -13.32 -7.00 -14.03
C ASN A 328 -12.03 -6.16 -14.11
N MET A 329 -11.32 -5.97 -12.99
CA MET A 329 -10.03 -5.30 -12.95
C MET A 329 -8.90 -6.32 -13.00
N SER A 330 -7.83 -6.00 -13.74
CA SER A 330 -6.63 -6.83 -13.70
C SER A 330 -5.99 -6.77 -12.31
N PRO A 331 -5.56 -7.90 -11.74
CA PRO A 331 -4.83 -7.87 -10.48
C PRO A 331 -3.44 -7.23 -10.59
N PHE A 332 -2.86 -7.12 -11.80
CA PHE A 332 -1.47 -6.70 -11.99
C PHE A 332 -1.28 -5.57 -13.00
N GLU A 333 -2.14 -5.49 -14.00
CA GLU A 333 -2.02 -4.51 -15.09
C GLU A 333 -2.95 -3.32 -14.86
N ASP A 334 -2.69 -2.23 -15.55
CA ASP A 334 -3.57 -1.08 -15.54
C ASP A 334 -4.95 -1.48 -16.06
N SER A 335 -5.97 -0.95 -15.42
CA SER A 335 -7.36 -1.18 -15.82
C SER A 335 -8.09 0.14 -15.91
N ASP A 336 -9.10 0.20 -16.78
CA ASP A 336 -9.88 1.41 -16.94
C ASP A 336 -11.30 1.23 -16.40
N PHE A 337 -11.76 2.20 -15.62
CA PHE A 337 -13.11 2.24 -15.07
C PHE A 337 -14.01 3.06 -15.98
N PHE A 338 -15.08 2.41 -16.45
CA PHE A 338 -16.19 3.04 -17.17
C PHE A 338 -17.50 2.68 -16.48
N TRP A 339 -18.37 3.66 -16.29
CA TRP A 339 -19.67 3.42 -15.70
C TRP A 339 -20.52 2.41 -16.48
N ASP A 340 -20.45 2.42 -17.80
CA ASP A 340 -21.22 1.50 -18.63
C ASP A 340 -20.69 0.07 -18.49
N ARG A 341 -19.38 -0.13 -18.45
CA ARG A 341 -18.76 -1.45 -18.17
C ARG A 341 -19.12 -1.95 -16.78
N PHE A 342 -19.19 -1.07 -15.79
CA PHE A 342 -19.63 -1.44 -14.44
C PHE A 342 -21.08 -1.92 -14.44
N LYS A 343 -22.00 -1.19 -15.07
CA LYS A 343 -23.41 -1.57 -15.17
C LYS A 343 -23.61 -2.87 -15.95
N GLU A 344 -22.86 -3.05 -17.04
CA GLU A 344 -22.90 -4.27 -17.83
C GLU A 344 -22.44 -5.47 -17.02
N ALA A 345 -21.31 -5.37 -16.30
CA ALA A 345 -20.80 -6.42 -15.42
C ALA A 345 -21.79 -6.74 -14.29
N TYR A 346 -22.38 -5.71 -13.66
CA TYR A 346 -23.40 -5.88 -12.64
C TYR A 346 -24.60 -6.67 -13.16
N ASN A 347 -25.13 -6.30 -14.32
CA ASN A 347 -26.30 -6.97 -14.90
C ASN A 347 -25.98 -8.39 -15.38
N ALA A 348 -24.87 -8.59 -16.07
CA ALA A 348 -24.53 -9.87 -16.66
C ALA A 348 -24.14 -10.91 -15.59
N ASN A 349 -23.27 -10.54 -14.66
CA ASN A 349 -22.66 -11.50 -13.74
C ASN A 349 -23.43 -11.63 -12.40
N LEU A 350 -23.91 -10.51 -11.85
CA LEU A 350 -24.60 -10.54 -10.57
C LEU A 350 -26.12 -10.73 -10.74
N ALA A 351 -26.81 -9.83 -11.44
CA ALA A 351 -28.25 -9.93 -11.54
C ALA A 351 -28.71 -11.14 -12.37
N ASN A 352 -28.23 -11.28 -13.61
CA ASN A 352 -28.62 -12.37 -14.52
C ASN A 352 -27.76 -13.64 -14.36
N GLY A 353 -26.59 -13.52 -13.73
CA GLY A 353 -25.71 -14.65 -13.42
C GLY A 353 -26.08 -15.34 -12.11
N ILE A 354 -25.29 -15.09 -11.07
CA ILE A 354 -25.44 -15.76 -9.77
C ILE A 354 -26.76 -15.46 -9.07
N GLY A 355 -27.29 -14.23 -9.22
CA GLY A 355 -28.59 -13.84 -8.65
C GLY A 355 -29.75 -14.65 -9.24
N ASN A 356 -29.76 -14.80 -10.57
CA ASN A 356 -30.76 -15.63 -11.25
C ASN A 356 -30.61 -17.12 -10.87
N LEU A 357 -29.38 -17.64 -10.81
CA LEU A 357 -29.12 -19.02 -10.37
C LEU A 357 -29.64 -19.23 -8.94
N ALA A 358 -29.28 -18.36 -8.01
CA ALA A 358 -29.73 -18.43 -6.63
C ALA A 358 -31.25 -18.38 -6.52
N ALA A 359 -31.90 -17.45 -7.22
CA ALA A 359 -33.37 -17.35 -7.23
C ALA A 359 -34.04 -18.61 -7.74
N ARG A 360 -33.50 -19.21 -8.81
CA ARG A 360 -34.06 -20.49 -9.38
C ARG A 360 -33.85 -21.68 -8.47
N VAL A 361 -32.66 -21.81 -7.85
CA VAL A 361 -32.34 -22.86 -6.89
C VAL A 361 -33.25 -22.75 -5.67
N MET A 362 -33.41 -21.55 -5.11
CA MET A 362 -34.28 -21.32 -3.95
C MET A 362 -35.74 -21.62 -4.26
N LYS A 363 -36.22 -21.26 -5.46
CA LYS A 363 -37.57 -21.58 -5.87
C LYS A 363 -37.78 -23.09 -6.01
N LEU A 364 -36.84 -23.80 -6.62
CA LEU A 364 -36.89 -25.26 -6.72
C LEU A 364 -36.85 -25.94 -5.34
N ALA A 365 -36.03 -25.39 -4.43
CA ALA A 365 -35.95 -25.90 -3.05
C ALA A 365 -37.29 -25.69 -2.30
N GLU A 366 -37.90 -24.50 -2.42
CA GLU A 366 -39.21 -24.21 -1.83
C GLU A 366 -40.30 -25.16 -2.35
N ASP A 367 -40.32 -25.44 -3.65
CA ASP A 367 -41.34 -26.25 -4.28
C ASP A 367 -41.18 -27.77 -4.02
N ASN A 368 -39.98 -28.25 -3.69
CA ASN A 368 -39.66 -29.67 -3.64
C ASN A 368 -39.09 -30.18 -2.31
N LEU A 369 -38.70 -29.32 -1.38
CA LEU A 369 -38.12 -29.73 -0.11
C LEU A 369 -39.05 -29.48 1.06
N GLU A 370 -39.38 -30.54 1.81
CA GLU A 370 -40.16 -30.44 3.05
C GLU A 370 -39.33 -29.96 4.24
N LYS A 371 -38.02 -30.10 4.18
CA LYS A 371 -37.08 -29.76 5.27
C LYS A 371 -35.83 -29.06 4.71
N ALA A 372 -35.23 -28.24 5.55
CA ALA A 372 -33.94 -27.62 5.22
C ALA A 372 -32.84 -28.66 4.99
N VAL A 373 -32.09 -28.50 3.90
CA VAL A 373 -30.92 -29.33 3.60
C VAL A 373 -29.75 -28.76 4.40
N ARG A 374 -29.02 -29.63 5.11
CA ARG A 374 -27.75 -29.24 5.74
C ARG A 374 -26.65 -29.42 4.70
N PRO A 375 -25.87 -28.34 4.43
CA PRO A 375 -24.75 -28.48 3.52
C PRO A 375 -23.69 -29.41 4.14
N GLU A 376 -23.13 -30.28 3.33
CA GLU A 376 -21.89 -30.96 3.66
C GLU A 376 -20.73 -29.99 3.51
N ALA A 377 -19.68 -30.18 4.32
CA ALA A 377 -18.47 -29.35 4.18
C ALA A 377 -17.87 -29.64 2.79
N ALA A 378 -17.89 -28.64 1.92
CA ALA A 378 -17.28 -28.73 0.60
C ALA A 378 -15.81 -28.31 0.68
N GLU A 379 -14.93 -29.06 0.04
CA GLU A 379 -13.56 -28.62 -0.19
C GLU A 379 -13.53 -27.50 -1.23
N LEU A 380 -12.60 -26.59 -1.08
CA LEU A 380 -12.37 -25.55 -2.09
C LEU A 380 -11.91 -26.20 -3.41
N PRO A 381 -12.52 -25.83 -4.56
CA PRO A 381 -12.12 -26.38 -5.86
C PRO A 381 -10.60 -26.17 -6.13
N PRO A 382 -9.93 -27.16 -6.75
CA PRO A 382 -8.50 -27.04 -7.05
C PRO A 382 -8.18 -25.82 -7.91
N GLU A 383 -9.02 -25.49 -8.88
CA GLU A 383 -8.87 -24.34 -9.77
C GLU A 383 -8.95 -23.00 -9.00
N TYR A 384 -9.83 -22.93 -8.00
CA TYR A 384 -9.94 -21.77 -7.11
C TYR A 384 -8.66 -21.62 -6.28
N ARG A 385 -8.15 -22.72 -5.71
CA ARG A 385 -6.89 -22.70 -4.94
C ARG A 385 -5.69 -22.28 -5.80
N GLU A 386 -5.64 -22.78 -7.05
CA GLU A 386 -4.59 -22.41 -7.99
C GLU A 386 -4.64 -20.92 -8.32
N ALA A 387 -5.82 -20.39 -8.67
CA ALA A 387 -6.01 -18.99 -9.01
C ALA A 387 -5.66 -18.07 -7.82
N MET A 388 -6.13 -18.42 -6.61
CA MET A 388 -5.81 -17.65 -5.41
C MET A 388 -4.33 -17.69 -5.05
N GLY A 389 -3.66 -18.84 -5.23
CA GLY A 389 -2.22 -18.97 -5.02
C GLY A 389 -1.36 -18.16 -5.99
N LYS A 390 -1.93 -17.75 -7.12
CA LYS A 390 -1.30 -16.88 -8.13
C LYS A 390 -1.81 -15.44 -8.11
N PHE A 391 -2.72 -15.11 -7.17
CA PHE A 391 -3.40 -13.81 -7.07
C PHE A 391 -4.21 -13.44 -8.33
N GLU A 392 -4.69 -14.43 -9.06
CA GLU A 392 -5.52 -14.28 -10.25
C GLU A 392 -7.01 -14.18 -9.86
N PHE A 393 -7.38 -13.09 -9.15
CA PHE A 393 -8.72 -12.92 -8.57
C PHE A 393 -9.82 -13.02 -9.60
N ASN A 394 -9.59 -12.53 -10.82
CA ASN A 394 -10.53 -12.61 -11.94
C ASN A 394 -10.80 -14.05 -12.43
N ARG A 395 -9.91 -15.01 -12.11
CA ARG A 395 -10.13 -16.44 -12.36
C ARG A 395 -10.77 -17.16 -11.17
N ALA A 396 -10.60 -16.59 -9.98
CA ALA A 396 -11.16 -17.14 -8.74
C ALA A 396 -12.62 -16.75 -8.50
N THR A 397 -13.13 -15.74 -9.20
CA THR A 397 -14.51 -15.27 -9.18
C THR A 397 -15.27 -15.78 -10.39
#